data_044cbf15bb0484c3442e0bbad4f2c523
#
_entry.id   044cbf15bb0484c3442e0bbad4f2c523
#
_cell.length_a   1.000
_cell.length_b   1.000
_cell.length_c   1.000
_cell.angle_alpha   90.00
_cell.angle_beta   90.00
_cell.angle_gamma   90.00
#
_symmetry.space_group_name_H-M   'P 1'
#
loop_
_entity.id
_entity.type
_entity.pdbx_description
1 polymer ?
#
loop_
_entity_poly.entity_id
_entity_poly.type
_entity_poly.pdbx_seq_one_letter_code
_entity_poly.pdbx_strand_id
1 'polypeptide(L)' 'MKMSKIFFNWVVNKYPNDADLGEVFRRFYHMAAEGGNTEEACRAAEEKIMADSFKSR' A
#
# COMPACT_ATOMS: atom_id res chain seq x y z
N MET A 1 -9.39 -2.67 8.96
CA MET A 1 -8.52 -2.19 7.87
C MET A 1 -8.93 -2.80 6.55
N LYS A 2 -8.97 -2.01 5.54
CA LYS A 2 -9.43 -2.46 4.25
C LYS A 2 -8.48 -2.10 3.13
N MET A 3 -8.05 -3.07 2.36
CA MET A 3 -7.21 -2.85 1.20
C MET A 3 -8.02 -3.16 -0.05
N SER A 4 -7.98 -2.26 -1.02
CA SER A 4 -8.75 -2.49 -2.24
C SER A 4 -8.11 -3.59 -3.07
N LYS A 5 -8.94 -4.26 -3.86
CA LYS A 5 -8.45 -5.30 -4.73
C LYS A 5 -7.51 -4.76 -5.78
N ILE A 6 -7.80 -3.57 -6.25
CA ILE A 6 -6.97 -2.93 -7.26
C ILE A 6 -5.56 -2.71 -6.72
N PHE A 7 -5.47 -2.19 -5.50
CA PHE A 7 -4.18 -1.96 -4.90
C PHE A 7 -3.45 -3.27 -4.64
N PHE A 8 -4.16 -4.25 -4.11
CA PHE A 8 -3.55 -5.54 -3.82
C PHE A 8 -2.96 -6.16 -5.09
N ASN A 9 -3.72 -6.17 -6.16
CA ASN A 9 -3.24 -6.73 -7.42
C ASN A 9 -2.07 -5.94 -7.97
N TRP A 10 -2.12 -4.62 -7.84
CA TRP A 10 -1.03 -3.77 -8.31
C TRP A 10 0.26 -4.10 -7.56
N VAL A 11 0.18 -4.26 -6.25
CA VAL A 11 1.36 -4.56 -5.45
C VAL A 11 1.94 -5.92 -5.82
N VAL A 12 1.07 -6.92 -5.93
CA VAL A 12 1.51 -8.27 -6.24
C VAL A 12 2.23 -8.32 -7.59
N ASN A 13 1.72 -7.59 -8.55
CA ASN A 13 2.34 -7.56 -9.87
C ASN A 13 3.63 -6.76 -9.90
N LYS A 14 3.67 -5.70 -9.13
CA LYS A 14 4.84 -4.82 -9.14
C LYS A 14 5.99 -5.40 -8.33
N TYR A 15 5.69 -6.09 -7.26
CA TYR A 15 6.70 -6.61 -6.34
C TYR A 15 6.56 -8.12 -6.20
N PRO A 16 7.06 -8.88 -7.19
CA PRO A 16 6.93 -10.34 -7.12
C PRO A 16 7.80 -10.98 -6.05
N ASN A 17 8.80 -10.27 -5.56
CA ASN A 17 9.66 -10.78 -4.51
C ASN A 17 8.93 -10.72 -3.18
N ASP A 18 8.90 -11.84 -2.46
CA ASP A 18 8.15 -11.92 -1.20
C ASP A 18 8.61 -10.91 -0.16
N ALA A 19 9.91 -10.67 -0.09
CA ALA A 19 10.43 -9.73 0.89
C ALA A 19 9.96 -8.32 0.58
N ASP A 20 10.04 -7.93 -0.68
CA ASP A 20 9.59 -6.60 -1.08
C ASP A 20 8.08 -6.47 -0.91
N LEU A 21 7.36 -7.53 -1.25
CA LEU A 21 5.92 -7.54 -1.14
C LEU A 21 5.49 -7.31 0.31
N GLY A 22 6.13 -8.03 1.22
CA GLY A 22 5.82 -7.88 2.64
C GLY A 22 6.11 -6.49 3.15
N GLU A 23 7.19 -5.89 2.66
CA GLU A 23 7.56 -4.56 3.10
C GLU A 23 6.51 -3.53 2.66
N VAL A 24 6.00 -3.65 1.45
CA VAL A 24 4.99 -2.72 0.95
C VAL A 24 3.70 -2.85 1.77
N PHE A 25 3.30 -4.08 2.06
CA PHE A 25 2.10 -4.29 2.85
C PHE A 25 2.28 -3.76 4.27
N ARG A 26 3.47 -3.89 4.83
CA ARG A 26 3.73 -3.35 6.16
C ARG A 26 3.64 -1.83 6.16
N ARG A 27 4.17 -1.18 5.13
CA ARG A 27 4.04 0.26 5.00
C ARG A 27 2.58 0.67 4.94
N PHE A 28 1.81 -0.04 4.12
CA PHE A 28 0.39 0.24 4.03
C PHE A 28 -0.27 0.14 5.39
N TYR A 29 0.03 -0.93 6.10
CA TYR A 29 -0.55 -1.16 7.42
C TYR A 29 -0.25 -0.01 8.36
N HIS A 30 1.00 0.41 8.42
CA HIS A 30 1.40 1.48 9.32
C HIS A 30 0.72 2.80 8.97
N MET A 31 0.68 3.11 7.69
CA MET A 31 0.07 4.37 7.26
C MET A 31 -1.42 4.38 7.55
N ALA A 32 -2.09 3.28 7.30
CA ALA A 32 -3.51 3.19 7.56
C ALA A 32 -3.79 3.28 9.06
N ALA A 33 -2.95 2.63 9.86
CA ALA A 33 -3.12 2.64 11.30
C ALA A 33 -2.95 4.04 11.88
N GLU A 34 -2.02 4.80 11.34
CA GLU A 34 -1.82 6.16 11.80
C GLU A 34 -3.05 7.02 11.56
N GLY A 35 -3.80 6.71 10.54
CA GLY A 35 -5.03 7.43 10.26
C GLY A 35 -6.25 6.83 10.93
N GLY A 36 -6.06 5.90 11.87
CA GLY A 36 -7.17 5.30 12.59
C GLY A 36 -7.83 4.14 11.88
N ASN A 37 -7.19 3.59 10.88
CA ASN A 37 -7.72 2.45 10.12
C ASN A 37 -9.06 2.73 9.46
N THR A 38 -9.33 3.99 9.19
CA THR A 38 -10.56 4.35 8.49
C THR A 38 -10.43 4.03 7.02
N GLU A 39 -11.55 3.98 6.35
CA GLU A 39 -11.56 3.75 4.91
C GLU A 39 -10.78 4.82 4.19
N GLU A 40 -10.92 6.04 4.66
CA GLU A 40 -10.20 7.18 4.10
C GLU A 40 -8.69 7.03 4.27
N ALA A 41 -8.28 6.61 5.46
CA ALA A 41 -6.85 6.42 5.73
C ALA A 41 -6.28 5.30 4.87
N CYS A 42 -7.02 4.24 4.67
CA CYS A 42 -6.56 3.15 3.84
C CYS A 42 -6.39 3.60 2.39
N ARG A 43 -7.35 4.37 1.90
CA ARG A 43 -7.26 4.88 0.54
C ARG A 43 -6.07 5.83 0.37
N ALA A 44 -5.86 6.69 1.35
CA ALA A 44 -4.73 7.61 1.30
C ALA A 44 -3.41 6.86 1.30
N ALA A 45 -3.32 5.79 2.09
CA ALA A 45 -2.12 4.97 2.13
C ALA A 45 -1.85 4.34 0.78
N GLU A 46 -2.88 3.80 0.15
CA GLU A 46 -2.73 3.20 -1.15
C GLU A 46 -2.23 4.21 -2.17
N GLU A 47 -2.84 5.37 -2.19
CA GLU A 47 -2.46 6.40 -3.15
C GLU A 47 -1.04 6.87 -2.94
N LYS A 48 -0.65 7.03 -1.70
CA LYS A 48 0.70 7.49 -1.41
C LYS A 48 1.74 6.47 -1.84
N ILE A 49 1.49 5.21 -1.58
CA ILE A 49 2.44 4.17 -1.95
C ILE A 49 2.56 4.09 -3.47
N MET A 50 1.45 4.18 -4.16
CA MET A 50 1.49 4.13 -5.62
C MET A 50 2.20 5.35 -6.18
N ALA A 51 1.94 6.52 -5.61
CA ALA A 51 2.59 7.74 -6.07
C ALA A 51 4.09 7.69 -5.86
N ASP A 52 4.52 7.17 -4.70
CA ASP A 52 5.95 7.03 -4.42
C ASP A 52 6.61 6.12 -5.43
N SER A 53 5.91 5.08 -5.85
CA SER A 53 6.45 4.16 -6.82
C SER A 53 6.69 4.85 -8.16
N PHE A 54 5.80 5.72 -8.56
CA PHE A 54 5.98 6.45 -9.79
C PHE A 54 7.10 7.46 -9.72
N LYS A 55 7.28 8.03 -8.54
CA LYS A 55 8.29 9.05 -8.36
C LYS A 55 9.67 8.50 -8.24
N SER A 56 9.76 7.30 -7.78
CA SER A 56 11.03 6.74 -7.51
C SER A 56 11.71 6.38 -8.77
N ARG A 57 12.23 6.90 -9.47
CA ARG A 57 12.88 6.54 -10.55
C ARG A 57 13.68 7.33 -10.87
#